data_e1fa73c58bc09f7fd380fc290f82248f
#
_entry.id   e1fa73c58bc09f7fd380fc290f82248f
#
_cell.length_a   1.000
_cell.length_b   1.000
_cell.length_c   1.000
_cell.angle_alpha   90.00
_cell.angle_beta   90.00
_cell.angle_gamma   90.00
#
_symmetry.space_group_name_H-M   'P 1'
#
loop_
_entity.id
_entity.type
_entity.pdbx_description
1 polymer ?
#
loop_
_entity_poly.entity_id
_entity_poly.type
_entity_poly.pdbx_seq_one_letter_code
_entity_poly.pdbx_strand_id
1 'polypeptide(L)'
;SSPLAQGGIAAAVASEDSPELHAKDTIVAGAGICDEDVVADVCGAGPDAIAWLESMGCTFDRAPSGELHLAREGGQTVARSVHWRDATGAEIVRALRAAVATRSVRRVRLRASRLIVEDGRCTGVVAGEESFAGGVVMLASGGAGALWGRTTNAPGATADGLALAMQAGAQLADFEFMQFHPTALAAGGAQRVLLTEALRGHGAPLVDANGERFVDELAPRNVVAKAILDRGTAFLDCTKIADLEALFPTVVAGARAHGFDPVTQPLPVEPAAHYFIGGVSADAHGRTSVPGLYAAGECASTGMHGANRMAGNSLLETVVAGRRVGRAVAATSGRAPAPTPRAENAAASQSAGPGAHGTGAHAAGPDAGVDARLADLMWRGAGPIRDEAGLRAAQNGLAALPDSPHRDLCASIVRAALARAETRGVHIRADHPRSDSAYASRSFDTR
;
A
#
# COMPACT_ATOMS: atom_id res chain seq x y z
N SER A 1 6.90 2.28 -0.99
CA SER A 1 6.47 0.87 -0.81
C SER A 1 6.57 0.06 -2.11
N SER A 2 6.17 0.61 -3.29
CA SER A 2 6.15 -0.17 -4.54
C SER A 2 7.45 -0.93 -4.85
N PRO A 3 8.66 -0.37 -4.71
CA PRO A 3 9.90 -1.13 -4.94
C PRO A 3 10.11 -2.32 -3.99
N LEU A 4 9.41 -2.34 -2.85
CA LEU A 4 9.49 -3.41 -1.84
C LEU A 4 8.43 -4.50 -2.04
N ALA A 5 7.54 -4.37 -3.04
CA ALA A 5 6.52 -5.36 -3.31
C ALA A 5 7.17 -6.63 -3.90
N GLN A 6 7.16 -7.70 -3.10
CA GLN A 6 7.76 -8.99 -3.42
C GLN A 6 6.81 -9.85 -4.27
N GLY A 7 5.51 -9.81 -3.97
CA GLY A 7 4.48 -10.57 -4.68
C GLY A 7 4.20 -10.05 -6.09
N GLY A 8 3.36 -10.77 -6.83
CA GLY A 8 3.02 -10.46 -8.21
C GLY A 8 1.98 -9.35 -8.38
N ILE A 9 1.70 -9.04 -9.64
CA ILE A 9 0.56 -8.25 -10.08
C ILE A 9 -0.52 -9.23 -10.57
N ALA A 10 -1.72 -9.17 -9.98
CA ALA A 10 -2.81 -10.06 -10.34
C ALA A 10 -3.44 -9.63 -11.67
N ALA A 11 -3.50 -10.54 -12.64
CA ALA A 11 -4.17 -10.32 -13.92
C ALA A 11 -4.60 -11.65 -14.53
N ALA A 12 -5.82 -11.70 -15.09
CA ALA A 12 -6.36 -12.87 -15.76
C ALA A 12 -5.75 -13.01 -17.17
N VAL A 13 -4.55 -13.57 -17.25
CA VAL A 13 -3.80 -13.73 -18.51
C VAL A 13 -3.69 -15.18 -18.97
N ALA A 14 -4.05 -16.16 -18.12
CA ALA A 14 -4.07 -17.58 -18.46
C ALA A 14 -5.40 -17.97 -19.13
N SER A 15 -5.38 -19.05 -19.93
CA SER A 15 -6.57 -19.55 -20.64
C SER A 15 -7.66 -20.10 -19.72
N GLU A 16 -7.28 -20.57 -18.54
CA GLU A 16 -8.19 -21.08 -17.50
C GLU A 16 -8.74 -20.00 -16.56
N ASP A 17 -8.31 -18.74 -16.74
CA ASP A 17 -8.75 -17.59 -15.93
C ASP A 17 -9.57 -16.61 -16.78
N SER A 18 -10.32 -15.75 -16.10
CA SER A 18 -11.05 -14.66 -16.75
C SER A 18 -11.13 -13.42 -15.83
N PRO A 19 -11.30 -12.22 -16.42
CA PRO A 19 -11.56 -11.02 -15.63
C PRO A 19 -12.74 -11.15 -14.66
N GLU A 20 -13.78 -11.88 -15.04
CA GLU A 20 -14.97 -12.12 -14.20
C GLU A 20 -14.63 -13.02 -13.02
N LEU A 21 -13.81 -14.08 -13.22
CA LEU A 21 -13.34 -14.93 -12.14
C LEU A 21 -12.42 -14.15 -11.19
N HIS A 22 -11.54 -13.32 -11.73
CA HIS A 22 -10.70 -12.42 -10.95
C HIS A 22 -11.55 -11.42 -10.13
N ALA A 23 -12.56 -10.82 -10.74
CA ALA A 23 -13.48 -9.91 -10.06
C ALA A 23 -14.24 -10.63 -8.93
N LYS A 24 -14.74 -11.84 -9.18
CA LYS A 24 -15.42 -12.66 -8.18
C LYS A 24 -14.54 -12.95 -6.95
N ASP A 25 -13.28 -13.37 -7.17
CA ASP A 25 -12.33 -13.61 -6.09
C ASP A 25 -12.06 -12.32 -5.29
N THR A 26 -11.96 -11.17 -5.98
CA THR A 26 -11.75 -9.87 -5.36
C THR A 26 -12.93 -9.46 -4.47
N ILE A 27 -14.18 -9.64 -4.94
CA ILE A 27 -15.41 -9.32 -4.20
C ILE A 27 -15.52 -10.21 -2.95
N VAL A 28 -15.25 -11.51 -3.10
CA VAL A 28 -15.23 -12.45 -1.96
C VAL A 28 -14.19 -12.03 -0.93
N ALA A 29 -12.98 -11.72 -1.36
CA ALA A 29 -11.92 -11.25 -0.46
C ALA A 29 -12.30 -9.95 0.26
N GLY A 30 -12.98 -9.02 -0.41
CA GLY A 30 -13.39 -7.72 0.09
C GLY A 30 -14.54 -7.72 1.10
N ALA A 31 -15.06 -8.92 1.46
CA ALA A 31 -16.01 -9.14 2.54
C ALA A 31 -17.32 -8.33 2.40
N GLY A 32 -17.83 -8.20 1.16
CA GLY A 32 -19.18 -7.71 0.85
C GLY A 32 -19.36 -6.20 0.87
N ILE A 33 -18.27 -5.41 0.81
CA ILE A 33 -18.33 -3.93 0.71
C ILE A 33 -17.46 -3.36 -0.41
N CYS A 34 -17.04 -4.19 -1.38
CA CYS A 34 -16.43 -3.70 -2.60
C CYS A 34 -17.42 -2.84 -3.41
N ASP A 35 -16.87 -1.90 -4.16
CA ASP A 35 -17.57 -1.32 -5.29
C ASP A 35 -17.40 -2.29 -6.48
N GLU A 36 -18.46 -3.04 -6.79
CA GLU A 36 -18.41 -4.11 -7.79
C GLU A 36 -18.11 -3.61 -9.20
N ASP A 37 -18.57 -2.41 -9.54
CA ASP A 37 -18.28 -1.78 -10.84
C ASP A 37 -16.78 -1.44 -10.96
N VAL A 38 -16.19 -0.90 -9.89
CA VAL A 38 -14.75 -0.62 -9.83
C VAL A 38 -13.95 -1.92 -9.89
N VAL A 39 -14.38 -2.97 -9.19
CA VAL A 39 -13.72 -4.28 -9.24
C VAL A 39 -13.74 -4.85 -10.65
N ALA A 40 -14.93 -4.90 -11.29
CA ALA A 40 -15.07 -5.42 -12.64
C ALA A 40 -14.19 -4.66 -13.65
N ASP A 41 -14.19 -3.34 -13.53
CA ASP A 41 -13.45 -2.44 -14.42
C ASP A 41 -11.92 -2.57 -14.24
N VAL A 42 -11.41 -2.65 -13.01
CA VAL A 42 -9.96 -2.80 -12.77
C VAL A 42 -9.49 -4.21 -13.11
N CYS A 43 -10.23 -5.26 -12.76
CA CYS A 43 -9.90 -6.65 -13.12
C CYS A 43 -9.95 -6.83 -14.64
N GLY A 44 -10.95 -6.24 -15.31
CA GLY A 44 -11.05 -6.24 -16.77
C GLY A 44 -9.85 -5.61 -17.48
N ALA A 45 -9.26 -4.59 -16.88
CA ALA A 45 -8.07 -3.92 -17.40
C ALA A 45 -6.75 -4.68 -17.14
N GLY A 46 -6.78 -5.78 -16.39
CA GLY A 46 -5.60 -6.53 -15.98
C GLY A 46 -4.71 -7.00 -17.12
N PRO A 47 -5.21 -7.76 -18.11
CA PRO A 47 -4.40 -8.22 -19.23
C PRO A 47 -3.74 -7.07 -20.02
N ASP A 48 -4.48 -5.99 -20.29
CA ASP A 48 -3.95 -4.80 -20.95
C ASP A 48 -2.88 -4.07 -20.11
N ALA A 49 -3.01 -4.10 -18.78
CA ALA A 49 -2.02 -3.53 -17.87
C ALA A 49 -0.68 -4.30 -17.93
N ILE A 50 -0.72 -5.63 -18.02
CA ILE A 50 0.49 -6.48 -18.18
C ILE A 50 1.14 -6.19 -19.53
N ALA A 51 0.40 -6.25 -20.62
CA ALA A 51 0.92 -5.97 -21.96
C ALA A 51 1.53 -4.56 -22.04
N TRP A 52 0.90 -3.58 -21.40
CA TRP A 52 1.45 -2.22 -21.35
C TRP A 52 2.75 -2.15 -20.55
N LEU A 53 2.86 -2.82 -19.40
CA LEU A 53 4.10 -2.87 -18.62
C LEU A 53 5.24 -3.50 -19.43
N GLU A 54 4.99 -4.59 -20.15
CA GLU A 54 5.99 -5.20 -21.04
C GLU A 54 6.42 -4.22 -22.14
N SER A 55 5.47 -3.46 -22.72
CA SER A 55 5.79 -2.43 -23.71
C SER A 55 6.61 -1.27 -23.15
N MET A 56 6.57 -1.06 -21.83
CA MET A 56 7.43 -0.09 -21.10
C MET A 56 8.80 -0.67 -20.72
N GLY A 57 9.08 -1.92 -21.13
CA GLY A 57 10.34 -2.63 -20.86
C GLY A 57 10.39 -3.31 -19.49
N CYS A 58 9.23 -3.63 -18.92
CA CYS A 58 9.14 -4.50 -17.75
C CYS A 58 9.32 -5.95 -18.16
N THR A 59 10.09 -6.71 -17.37
CA THR A 59 10.34 -8.14 -17.58
C THR A 59 9.60 -8.93 -16.51
N PHE A 60 8.96 -10.03 -16.93
CA PHE A 60 8.32 -10.99 -16.03
C PHE A 60 8.89 -12.39 -16.24
N ASP A 61 8.81 -13.22 -15.21
CA ASP A 61 9.25 -14.61 -15.27
C ASP A 61 8.38 -15.40 -16.25
N ARG A 62 9.03 -16.33 -16.97
CA ARG A 62 8.37 -17.17 -17.96
C ARG A 62 8.62 -18.64 -17.70
N ALA A 63 7.61 -19.44 -18.00
CA ALA A 63 7.73 -20.89 -18.04
C ALA A 63 8.64 -21.34 -19.20
N PRO A 64 9.12 -22.60 -19.21
CA PRO A 64 9.88 -23.15 -20.33
C PRO A 64 9.14 -23.10 -21.67
N SER A 65 7.81 -23.04 -21.68
CA SER A 65 6.97 -22.83 -22.87
C SER A 65 7.11 -21.43 -23.49
N GLY A 66 7.67 -20.46 -22.75
CA GLY A 66 7.72 -19.05 -23.11
C GLY A 66 6.52 -18.22 -22.63
N GLU A 67 5.50 -18.86 -22.08
CA GLU A 67 4.35 -18.19 -21.46
C GLU A 67 4.74 -17.54 -20.13
N LEU A 68 3.93 -16.59 -19.63
CA LEU A 68 4.12 -15.99 -18.32
C LEU A 68 4.05 -17.07 -17.23
N HIS A 69 5.02 -17.08 -16.32
CA HIS A 69 4.94 -17.89 -15.13
C HIS A 69 4.02 -17.21 -14.12
N LEU A 70 3.03 -17.95 -13.61
CA LEU A 70 2.01 -17.41 -12.70
C LEU A 70 2.11 -18.07 -11.34
N ALA A 71 2.12 -17.26 -10.30
CA ALA A 71 2.02 -17.73 -8.93
C ALA A 71 0.56 -17.67 -8.45
N ARG A 72 0.19 -18.56 -7.52
CA ARG A 72 -1.08 -18.50 -6.80
C ARG A 72 -0.84 -17.89 -5.42
N GLU A 73 -1.61 -16.86 -5.09
CA GLU A 73 -1.58 -16.21 -3.78
C GLU A 73 -2.94 -16.38 -3.07
N GLY A 74 -2.99 -16.04 -1.77
CA GLY A 74 -4.19 -16.23 -0.94
C GLY A 74 -5.40 -15.47 -1.48
N GLY A 75 -6.55 -16.13 -1.44
CA GLY A 75 -7.82 -15.63 -1.99
C GLY A 75 -8.02 -15.84 -3.48
N GLN A 76 -7.01 -16.31 -4.22
CA GLN A 76 -7.11 -16.61 -5.65
C GLN A 76 -7.58 -18.05 -5.88
N THR A 77 -8.59 -18.24 -6.72
CA THR A 77 -9.06 -19.59 -7.12
C THR A 77 -8.11 -20.27 -8.11
N VAL A 78 -7.46 -19.49 -8.98
CA VAL A 78 -6.44 -19.93 -9.93
C VAL A 78 -5.17 -19.10 -9.81
N ALA A 79 -4.04 -19.60 -10.34
CA ALA A 79 -2.79 -18.85 -10.41
C ALA A 79 -2.94 -17.68 -11.40
N ARG A 80 -2.76 -16.42 -10.92
CA ARG A 80 -2.87 -15.23 -11.75
C ARG A 80 -1.85 -14.13 -11.42
N SER A 81 -0.98 -14.35 -10.46
CA SER A 81 0.02 -13.37 -10.07
C SER A 81 1.22 -13.44 -11.01
N VAL A 82 1.29 -12.48 -11.95
CA VAL A 82 2.44 -12.26 -12.82
C VAL A 82 3.56 -11.64 -12.01
N HIS A 83 4.78 -12.18 -12.07
CA HIS A 83 5.85 -11.77 -11.16
C HIS A 83 7.23 -11.73 -11.83
N TRP A 84 8.17 -11.08 -11.15
CA TRP A 84 9.59 -11.13 -11.42
C TRP A 84 10.29 -11.57 -10.13
N ARG A 85 10.64 -12.87 -10.04
CA ARG A 85 11.18 -13.47 -8.80
C ARG A 85 10.33 -13.05 -7.58
N ASP A 86 10.98 -12.65 -6.50
CA ASP A 86 10.36 -12.01 -5.33
C ASP A 86 10.61 -10.48 -5.28
N ALA A 87 10.64 -9.81 -6.44
CA ALA A 87 10.97 -8.39 -6.57
C ALA A 87 10.16 -7.67 -7.68
N THR A 88 8.92 -8.10 -7.91
CA THR A 88 8.05 -7.58 -8.98
C THR A 88 7.90 -6.07 -8.95
N GLY A 89 7.69 -5.50 -7.77
CA GLY A 89 7.55 -4.06 -7.62
C GLY A 89 8.83 -3.28 -7.98
N ALA A 90 10.00 -3.83 -7.67
CA ALA A 90 11.28 -3.23 -8.06
C ALA A 90 11.45 -3.20 -9.58
N GLU A 91 11.08 -4.29 -10.27
CA GLU A 91 11.15 -4.37 -11.72
C GLU A 91 10.19 -3.40 -12.40
N ILE A 92 8.93 -3.34 -11.96
CA ILE A 92 7.95 -2.36 -12.47
C ILE A 92 8.49 -0.93 -12.30
N VAL A 93 9.01 -0.59 -11.13
CA VAL A 93 9.56 0.74 -10.86
C VAL A 93 10.81 1.02 -11.69
N ARG A 94 11.68 0.03 -11.92
CA ARG A 94 12.84 0.15 -12.80
C ARG A 94 12.42 0.52 -14.22
N ALA A 95 11.50 -0.24 -14.80
CA ALA A 95 11.00 -0.03 -16.16
C ALA A 95 10.33 1.33 -16.32
N LEU A 96 9.41 1.69 -15.41
CA LEU A 96 8.72 2.97 -15.46
C LEU A 96 9.65 4.16 -15.24
N ARG A 97 10.66 4.05 -14.37
CA ARG A 97 11.70 5.10 -14.21
C ARG A 97 12.51 5.30 -15.47
N ALA A 98 12.88 4.22 -16.15
CA ALA A 98 13.58 4.30 -17.44
C ALA A 98 12.69 4.99 -18.49
N ALA A 99 11.42 4.63 -18.59
CA ALA A 99 10.46 5.26 -19.50
C ALA A 99 10.26 6.76 -19.19
N VAL A 100 10.18 7.15 -17.93
CA VAL A 100 10.07 8.57 -17.53
C VAL A 100 11.35 9.35 -17.79
N ALA A 101 12.53 8.71 -17.72
CA ALA A 101 13.80 9.37 -17.97
C ALA A 101 13.94 9.89 -19.40
N THR A 102 13.19 9.32 -20.36
CA THR A 102 13.16 9.77 -21.77
C THR A 102 12.15 10.89 -22.03
N ARG A 103 11.45 11.39 -21.01
CA ARG A 103 10.38 12.36 -21.11
C ARG A 103 10.76 13.68 -20.43
N SER A 104 10.21 14.80 -20.93
CA SER A 104 10.39 16.13 -20.32
C SER A 104 9.60 16.27 -19.01
N VAL A 105 10.07 15.65 -17.94
CA VAL A 105 9.49 15.74 -16.62
C VAL A 105 10.44 16.43 -15.66
N ARG A 106 10.07 17.58 -15.11
CA ARG A 106 10.82 18.25 -14.03
C ARG A 106 10.67 17.45 -12.74
N ARG A 107 11.78 17.05 -12.14
CA ARG A 107 11.80 16.36 -10.84
C ARG A 107 12.35 17.30 -9.78
N VAL A 108 11.64 17.40 -8.68
CA VAL A 108 12.00 18.21 -7.52
C VAL A 108 12.01 17.33 -6.28
N ARG A 109 13.06 17.44 -5.44
CA ARG A 109 13.19 16.68 -4.20
C ARG A 109 12.90 17.61 -3.03
N LEU A 110 11.61 17.84 -2.78
CA LEU A 110 11.12 18.62 -1.66
C LEU A 110 9.98 17.86 -0.98
N ARG A 111 9.80 18.09 0.30
CA ARG A 111 8.63 17.59 1.02
C ARG A 111 7.47 18.56 0.85
N ALA A 112 6.34 18.07 0.34
CA ALA A 112 5.10 18.84 0.28
C ALA A 112 4.59 19.08 1.72
N SER A 113 4.21 20.31 2.01
CA SER A 113 3.73 20.73 3.34
C SER A 113 2.26 21.17 3.34
N ARG A 114 1.73 21.61 2.20
CA ARG A 114 0.35 22.08 2.06
C ARG A 114 -0.12 22.04 0.61
N LEU A 115 -1.38 21.69 0.37
CA LEU A 115 -2.06 21.94 -0.91
C LEU A 115 -2.55 23.39 -0.95
N ILE A 116 -2.46 24.00 -2.13
CA ILE A 116 -3.01 25.34 -2.37
C ILE A 116 -4.43 25.13 -2.88
N VAL A 117 -5.41 25.63 -2.11
CA VAL A 117 -6.83 25.58 -2.48
C VAL A 117 -7.34 27.03 -2.58
N GLU A 118 -7.83 27.41 -3.74
CA GLU A 118 -8.38 28.72 -4.07
C GLU A 118 -9.79 28.51 -4.63
N ASP A 119 -10.77 29.21 -4.12
CA ASP A 119 -12.19 29.10 -4.52
C ASP A 119 -12.70 27.64 -4.55
N GLY A 120 -12.30 26.83 -3.56
CA GLY A 120 -12.67 25.42 -3.45
C GLY A 120 -11.98 24.49 -4.46
N ARG A 121 -10.98 24.96 -5.19
CA ARG A 121 -10.21 24.19 -6.18
C ARG A 121 -8.75 24.06 -5.76
N CYS A 122 -8.17 22.88 -5.90
CA CYS A 122 -6.74 22.68 -5.75
C CYS A 122 -6.00 23.22 -6.98
N THR A 123 -5.11 24.21 -6.74
CA THR A 123 -4.37 24.93 -7.77
C THR A 123 -2.85 24.75 -7.66
N GLY A 124 -2.38 24.00 -6.65
CA GLY A 124 -0.94 23.81 -6.49
C GLY A 124 -0.56 23.15 -5.18
N VAL A 125 0.74 23.16 -4.92
CA VAL A 125 1.36 22.59 -3.71
C VAL A 125 2.48 23.49 -3.22
N VAL A 126 2.61 23.60 -1.89
CA VAL A 126 3.77 24.20 -1.21
C VAL A 126 4.71 23.07 -0.81
N ALA A 127 5.99 23.21 -1.15
CA ALA A 127 7.04 22.26 -0.77
C ALA A 127 8.30 23.01 -0.39
N GLY A 128 8.75 22.86 0.87
CA GLY A 128 9.74 23.72 1.45
C GLY A 128 9.25 25.18 1.49
N GLU A 129 10.05 26.10 0.95
CA GLU A 129 9.69 27.53 0.83
C GLU A 129 9.09 27.88 -0.55
N GLU A 130 9.00 26.89 -1.46
CA GLU A 130 8.54 27.10 -2.82
C GLU A 130 7.05 26.75 -2.97
N SER A 131 6.37 27.49 -3.84
CA SER A 131 5.01 27.18 -4.30
C SER A 131 5.03 26.75 -5.75
N PHE A 132 4.38 25.62 -6.02
CA PHE A 132 4.25 25.06 -7.37
C PHE A 132 2.77 25.15 -7.77
N ALA A 133 2.47 26.06 -8.69
CA ALA A 133 1.14 26.16 -9.27
C ALA A 133 0.98 25.14 -10.41
N GLY A 134 -0.23 24.61 -10.58
CA GLY A 134 -0.58 23.67 -11.63
C GLY A 134 -2.08 23.62 -11.88
N GLY A 135 -2.48 23.24 -13.09
CA GLY A 135 -3.90 23.05 -13.43
C GLY A 135 -4.58 21.92 -12.66
N VAL A 136 -3.77 20.95 -12.21
CA VAL A 136 -4.16 19.82 -11.37
C VAL A 136 -3.01 19.40 -10.46
N VAL A 137 -3.34 18.80 -9.32
CA VAL A 137 -2.42 18.12 -8.42
C VAL A 137 -2.84 16.67 -8.28
N MET A 138 -1.90 15.74 -8.44
CA MET A 138 -2.14 14.30 -8.23
C MET A 138 -1.37 13.81 -7.02
N LEU A 139 -2.07 13.23 -6.06
CA LEU A 139 -1.46 12.51 -4.95
C LEU A 139 -1.16 11.06 -5.37
N ALA A 140 0.10 10.65 -5.24
CA ALA A 140 0.58 9.28 -5.43
C ALA A 140 1.58 8.94 -4.32
N SER A 141 1.24 9.32 -3.09
CA SER A 141 2.14 9.35 -1.93
C SER A 141 2.30 7.99 -1.23
N GLY A 142 1.53 6.98 -1.65
CA GLY A 142 1.48 5.69 -0.96
C GLY A 142 0.64 5.73 0.32
N GLY A 143 0.72 4.66 1.10
CA GLY A 143 -0.14 4.40 2.23
C GLY A 143 0.36 4.93 3.58
N ALA A 144 -0.14 4.32 4.64
CA ALA A 144 -0.03 4.80 6.02
C ALA A 144 0.71 3.84 6.97
N GLY A 145 1.35 2.76 6.45
CA GLY A 145 1.84 1.68 7.29
C GLY A 145 2.86 2.08 8.36
N ALA A 146 3.62 3.16 8.14
CA ALA A 146 4.58 3.65 9.13
C ALA A 146 3.91 4.31 10.37
N LEU A 147 2.60 4.57 10.32
CA LEU A 147 1.84 5.04 11.49
C LEU A 147 1.69 3.95 12.57
N TRP A 148 2.00 2.70 12.27
CA TRP A 148 2.03 1.58 13.23
C TRP A 148 3.47 1.22 13.59
N GLY A 149 3.70 0.82 14.81
CA GLY A 149 5.03 0.48 15.35
C GLY A 149 5.69 -0.75 14.72
N ARG A 150 4.97 -1.50 13.87
CA ARG A 150 5.45 -2.68 13.13
C ARG A 150 4.87 -2.65 11.73
N THR A 151 5.73 -2.53 10.72
CA THR A 151 5.29 -2.40 9.34
C THR A 151 6.26 -3.05 8.36
N THR A 152 5.73 -3.61 7.28
CA THR A 152 6.52 -4.07 6.12
C THR A 152 6.73 -2.96 5.09
N ASN A 153 6.15 -1.78 5.31
CA ASN A 153 6.27 -0.65 4.41
C ASN A 153 7.62 0.08 4.56
N ALA A 154 7.98 0.85 3.54
CA ALA A 154 9.11 1.76 3.62
C ALA A 154 8.90 2.81 4.73
N PRO A 155 9.98 3.33 5.37
CA PRO A 155 9.87 4.35 6.42
C PRO A 155 9.09 5.60 5.99
N GLY A 156 9.09 5.94 4.69
CA GLY A 156 8.34 7.06 4.12
C GLY A 156 6.84 6.82 3.90
N ALA A 157 6.29 5.66 4.28
CA ALA A 157 4.84 5.40 4.22
C ALA A 157 4.11 6.03 5.42
N THR A 158 4.29 7.33 5.59
CA THR A 158 3.85 8.14 6.73
C THR A 158 2.47 8.77 6.55
N ALA A 159 1.79 8.48 5.42
CA ALA A 159 0.49 9.05 5.09
C ALA A 159 0.49 10.58 4.87
N ASP A 160 1.62 11.18 4.53
CA ASP A 160 1.72 12.63 4.30
C ASP A 160 0.69 13.14 3.30
N GLY A 161 0.49 12.41 2.17
CA GLY A 161 -0.50 12.80 1.16
C GLY A 161 -1.95 12.74 1.66
N LEU A 162 -2.26 11.76 2.53
CA LEU A 162 -3.57 11.67 3.17
C LEU A 162 -3.81 12.86 4.12
N ALA A 163 -2.79 13.23 4.88
CA ALA A 163 -2.85 14.39 5.76
C ALA A 163 -3.04 15.70 4.98
N LEU A 164 -2.34 15.85 3.85
CA LEU A 164 -2.51 17.01 2.95
C LEU A 164 -3.92 17.06 2.34
N ALA A 165 -4.45 15.92 1.90
CA ALA A 165 -5.81 15.82 1.36
C ALA A 165 -6.87 16.16 2.41
N MET A 166 -6.69 15.64 3.63
CA MET A 166 -7.56 15.93 4.77
C MET A 166 -7.58 17.43 5.11
N GLN A 167 -6.42 18.09 5.14
CA GLN A 167 -6.31 19.53 5.37
C GLN A 167 -6.95 20.36 4.24
N ALA A 168 -6.93 19.84 3.02
CA ALA A 168 -7.57 20.46 1.86
C ALA A 168 -9.10 20.22 1.81
N GLY A 169 -9.67 19.52 2.78
CA GLY A 169 -11.11 19.22 2.83
C GLY A 169 -11.56 18.11 1.89
N ALA A 170 -10.65 17.26 1.42
CA ALA A 170 -11.01 16.11 0.61
C ALA A 170 -11.74 15.06 1.45
N GLN A 171 -12.78 14.43 0.86
CA GLN A 171 -13.46 13.30 1.47
C GLN A 171 -12.51 12.12 1.59
N LEU A 172 -12.54 11.48 2.76
CA LEU A 172 -11.76 10.29 3.08
C LEU A 172 -12.69 9.09 3.20
N ALA A 173 -12.20 7.89 2.90
CA ALA A 173 -13.00 6.67 2.97
C ALA A 173 -12.22 5.50 3.55
N ASP A 174 -12.94 4.58 4.20
CA ASP A 174 -12.50 3.25 4.60
C ASP A 174 -11.32 3.25 5.60
N PHE A 175 -11.23 4.26 6.45
CA PHE A 175 -10.07 4.54 7.33
C PHE A 175 -9.86 3.48 8.43
N GLU A 176 -10.88 2.73 8.79
CA GLU A 176 -10.76 1.61 9.73
C GLU A 176 -10.02 0.39 9.15
N PHE A 177 -9.82 0.32 7.82
CA PHE A 177 -9.25 -0.87 7.17
C PHE A 177 -7.75 -0.75 6.91
N MET A 178 -6.95 -1.21 7.87
CA MET A 178 -5.52 -1.49 7.70
C MET A 178 -5.32 -2.99 7.62
N GLN A 179 -4.77 -3.47 6.51
CA GLN A 179 -4.40 -4.87 6.35
C GLN A 179 -3.03 -5.13 6.99
N PHE A 180 -2.98 -6.10 7.88
CA PHE A 180 -1.74 -6.61 8.46
C PHE A 180 -1.30 -7.86 7.69
N HIS A 181 -0.05 -7.87 7.23
CA HIS A 181 0.53 -9.06 6.63
C HIS A 181 0.88 -10.06 7.75
N PRO A 182 0.46 -11.32 7.65
CA PRO A 182 0.65 -12.28 8.73
C PRO A 182 2.12 -12.65 8.97
N THR A 183 2.92 -12.75 7.90
CA THR A 183 4.28 -13.25 7.94
C THR A 183 5.29 -12.14 7.67
N ALA A 184 5.52 -11.29 8.65
CA ALA A 184 6.69 -10.43 8.72
C ALA A 184 7.71 -11.06 9.68
N LEU A 185 9.01 -10.93 9.39
CA LEU A 185 10.06 -11.45 10.25
C LEU A 185 9.99 -10.77 11.62
N ALA A 186 9.84 -11.54 12.69
CA ALA A 186 9.73 -11.05 14.06
C ALA A 186 11.11 -10.62 14.62
N ALA A 187 11.80 -9.74 13.86
CA ALA A 187 13.12 -9.22 14.21
C ALA A 187 13.33 -7.83 13.62
N GLY A 188 14.24 -7.07 14.20
CA GLY A 188 14.58 -5.72 13.73
C GLY A 188 13.77 -4.60 14.39
N GLY A 189 13.85 -3.38 13.82
CA GLY A 189 13.16 -2.17 14.27
C GLY A 189 11.70 -2.10 13.84
N ALA A 190 11.16 -0.88 13.70
CA ALA A 190 9.76 -0.67 13.27
C ALA A 190 9.48 -1.25 11.87
N GLN A 191 10.43 -1.13 10.93
CA GLN A 191 10.34 -1.77 9.62
C GLN A 191 10.71 -3.25 9.73
N ARG A 192 9.81 -4.12 9.30
CA ARG A 192 9.95 -5.58 9.26
C ARG A 192 10.28 -6.07 7.86
N VAL A 193 11.09 -7.12 7.78
CA VAL A 193 11.30 -7.86 6.53
C VAL A 193 10.01 -8.58 6.18
N LEU A 194 9.50 -8.36 4.97
CA LEU A 194 8.36 -9.10 4.46
C LEU A 194 8.81 -10.51 4.07
N LEU A 195 8.16 -11.52 4.62
CA LEU A 195 8.23 -12.89 4.16
C LEU A 195 7.01 -13.13 3.28
N THR A 196 7.22 -13.01 1.97
CA THR A 196 6.14 -12.98 0.97
C THR A 196 5.17 -14.15 1.10
N GLU A 197 3.93 -13.93 0.74
CA GLU A 197 2.88 -14.95 0.70
C GLU A 197 3.20 -16.10 -0.24
N ALA A 198 3.98 -15.84 -1.31
CA ALA A 198 4.42 -16.84 -2.24
C ALA A 198 5.21 -17.99 -1.58
N LEU A 199 5.92 -17.76 -0.47
CA LEU A 199 6.56 -18.84 0.32
C LEU A 199 5.52 -19.86 0.80
N ARG A 200 4.38 -19.39 1.31
CA ARG A 200 3.27 -20.24 1.76
C ARG A 200 2.62 -20.94 0.55
N GLY A 201 2.50 -20.26 -0.59
CA GLY A 201 2.08 -20.84 -1.85
C GLY A 201 3.02 -21.95 -2.36
N HIS A 202 4.32 -21.88 -2.04
CA HIS A 202 5.31 -22.92 -2.32
C HIS A 202 5.39 -23.99 -1.23
N GLY A 203 4.46 -24.00 -0.29
CA GLY A 203 4.31 -25.05 0.71
C GLY A 203 5.04 -24.84 2.01
N ALA A 204 5.55 -23.62 2.32
CA ALA A 204 6.08 -23.30 3.64
C ALA A 204 4.96 -23.32 4.69
N PRO A 205 4.97 -24.26 5.67
CA PRO A 205 3.97 -24.29 6.71
C PRO A 205 4.21 -23.24 7.78
N LEU A 206 3.12 -22.80 8.42
CA LEU A 206 3.17 -22.08 9.69
C LEU A 206 3.12 -23.05 10.84
N VAL A 207 4.15 -23.02 11.66
CA VAL A 207 4.30 -23.94 12.81
C VAL A 207 4.45 -23.16 14.12
N ASP A 208 4.03 -23.79 15.21
CA ASP A 208 4.24 -23.29 16.57
C ASP A 208 5.62 -23.67 17.13
N ALA A 209 5.86 -23.38 18.41
CA ALA A 209 7.09 -23.71 19.09
C ALA A 209 7.40 -25.24 19.19
N ASN A 210 6.38 -26.09 18.98
CA ASN A 210 6.53 -27.55 18.96
C ASN A 210 6.73 -28.09 17.54
N GLY A 211 6.71 -27.25 16.51
CA GLY A 211 6.78 -27.64 15.10
C GLY A 211 5.43 -28.12 14.54
N GLU A 212 4.32 -27.87 15.21
CA GLU A 212 2.99 -28.29 14.79
C GLU A 212 2.30 -27.19 13.96
N ARG A 213 1.71 -27.59 12.82
CA ARG A 213 0.88 -26.68 11.99
C ARG A 213 -0.42 -26.35 12.75
N PHE A 214 -0.85 -25.09 12.66
CA PHE A 214 -2.00 -24.60 13.42
C PHE A 214 -3.04 -23.82 12.58
N VAL A 215 -2.77 -23.58 11.32
CA VAL A 215 -3.67 -22.81 10.43
C VAL A 215 -3.49 -23.27 8.98
N ASP A 216 -4.52 -23.05 8.14
CA ASP A 216 -4.36 -23.09 6.68
C ASP A 216 -3.59 -21.83 6.23
N GLU A 217 -2.38 -22.03 5.74
CA GLU A 217 -1.47 -20.96 5.36
C GLU A 217 -1.98 -20.12 4.17
N LEU A 218 -2.87 -20.65 3.35
CA LEU A 218 -3.47 -19.97 2.20
C LEU A 218 -4.85 -19.35 2.52
N ALA A 219 -5.31 -19.43 3.76
CA ALA A 219 -6.49 -18.70 4.22
C ALA A 219 -6.27 -17.17 4.07
N PRO A 220 -7.33 -16.37 4.05
CA PRO A 220 -7.24 -14.91 4.00
C PRO A 220 -6.30 -14.34 5.07
N ARG A 221 -5.57 -13.28 4.73
CA ARG A 221 -4.50 -12.70 5.59
C ARG A 221 -4.95 -12.36 7.01
N ASN A 222 -6.16 -11.84 7.16
CA ASN A 222 -6.74 -11.52 8.47
C ASN A 222 -6.95 -12.76 9.34
N VAL A 223 -7.32 -13.91 8.73
CA VAL A 223 -7.49 -15.20 9.42
C VAL A 223 -6.13 -15.71 9.89
N VAL A 224 -5.14 -15.72 9.01
CA VAL A 224 -3.78 -16.17 9.34
C VAL A 224 -3.13 -15.25 10.39
N ALA A 225 -3.27 -13.93 10.24
CA ALA A 225 -2.73 -12.97 11.21
C ALA A 225 -3.35 -13.17 12.61
N LYS A 226 -4.66 -13.38 12.68
CA LYS A 226 -5.34 -13.69 13.94
C LYS A 226 -4.83 -14.99 14.55
N ALA A 227 -4.72 -16.06 13.76
CA ALA A 227 -4.22 -17.35 14.24
C ALA A 227 -2.80 -17.26 14.83
N ILE A 228 -1.90 -16.49 14.19
CA ILE A 228 -0.55 -16.23 14.71
C ILE A 228 -0.62 -15.49 16.06
N LEU A 229 -1.44 -14.47 16.18
CA LEU A 229 -1.60 -13.71 17.43
C LEU A 229 -2.20 -14.56 18.55
N ASP A 230 -3.20 -15.38 18.26
CA ASP A 230 -3.81 -16.28 19.22
C ASP A 230 -2.80 -17.35 19.71
N ARG A 231 -1.89 -17.78 18.83
CA ARG A 231 -0.83 -18.76 19.18
C ARG A 231 0.30 -18.15 19.99
N GLY A 232 0.56 -16.85 19.80
CA GLY A 232 1.60 -16.08 20.49
C GLY A 232 2.98 -16.23 19.87
N THR A 233 3.49 -17.47 19.67
CA THR A 233 4.78 -17.74 19.00
C THR A 233 4.53 -18.58 17.76
N ALA A 234 4.99 -18.11 16.62
CA ALA A 234 4.82 -18.77 15.33
C ALA A 234 6.07 -18.65 14.47
N PHE A 235 6.28 -19.63 13.61
CA PHE A 235 7.39 -19.70 12.68
C PHE A 235 6.89 -20.08 11.29
N LEU A 236 7.55 -19.55 10.25
CA LEU A 236 7.38 -19.97 8.86
C LEU A 236 8.55 -20.89 8.50
N ASP A 237 8.27 -22.15 8.21
CA ASP A 237 9.29 -23.15 7.86
C ASP A 237 9.50 -23.21 6.35
N CYS A 238 10.57 -22.57 5.88
CA CYS A 238 10.97 -22.56 4.48
C CYS A 238 12.01 -23.65 4.13
N THR A 239 12.44 -24.45 5.10
CA THR A 239 13.59 -25.38 4.95
C THR A 239 13.36 -26.48 3.90
N LYS A 240 12.10 -26.73 3.52
CA LYS A 240 11.71 -27.74 2.53
C LYS A 240 11.43 -27.19 1.13
N ILE A 241 11.54 -25.88 0.93
CA ILE A 241 11.37 -25.30 -0.40
C ILE A 241 12.64 -25.55 -1.21
N ALA A 242 12.49 -26.31 -2.31
CA ALA A 242 13.58 -26.51 -3.26
C ALA A 242 13.95 -25.16 -3.89
N ASP A 243 15.25 -24.95 -4.14
CA ASP A 243 15.79 -23.75 -4.79
C ASP A 243 15.36 -22.40 -4.14
N LEU A 244 15.14 -22.39 -2.81
CA LEU A 244 14.67 -21.21 -2.06
C LEU A 244 15.48 -19.95 -2.38
N GLU A 245 16.81 -20.05 -2.44
CA GLU A 245 17.70 -18.90 -2.72
C GLU A 245 17.53 -18.34 -4.12
N ALA A 246 17.23 -19.18 -5.11
CA ALA A 246 17.01 -18.77 -6.49
C ALA A 246 15.60 -18.14 -6.67
N LEU A 247 14.60 -18.72 -6.01
CA LEU A 247 13.20 -18.30 -6.12
C LEU A 247 12.91 -17.04 -5.28
N PHE A 248 13.53 -16.92 -4.08
CA PHE A 248 13.24 -15.88 -3.11
C PHE A 248 14.51 -15.16 -2.60
N PRO A 249 15.36 -14.64 -3.51
CA PRO A 249 16.63 -14.02 -3.13
C PRO A 249 16.47 -12.82 -2.17
N THR A 250 15.39 -12.05 -2.30
CA THR A 250 15.12 -10.89 -1.45
C THR A 250 14.77 -11.32 -0.02
N VAL A 251 13.96 -12.37 0.13
CA VAL A 251 13.62 -12.94 1.44
C VAL A 251 14.85 -13.50 2.12
N VAL A 252 15.65 -14.28 1.39
CA VAL A 252 16.87 -14.91 1.95
C VAL A 252 17.87 -13.85 2.41
N ALA A 253 18.12 -12.84 1.56
CA ALA A 253 19.01 -11.74 1.92
C ALA A 253 18.49 -10.95 3.13
N GLY A 254 17.18 -10.65 3.16
CA GLY A 254 16.54 -9.94 4.26
C GLY A 254 16.61 -10.73 5.59
N ALA A 255 16.33 -12.03 5.58
CA ALA A 255 16.42 -12.86 6.77
C ALA A 255 17.86 -12.97 7.29
N ARG A 256 18.83 -13.21 6.41
CA ARG A 256 20.25 -13.30 6.76
C ARG A 256 20.82 -11.99 7.34
N ALA A 257 20.37 -10.85 6.85
CA ALA A 257 20.73 -9.54 7.40
C ALA A 257 20.28 -9.36 8.87
N HIS A 258 19.32 -10.17 9.33
CA HIS A 258 18.82 -10.17 10.70
C HIS A 258 19.26 -11.42 11.49
N GLY A 259 20.23 -12.20 10.99
CA GLY A 259 20.81 -13.35 11.68
C GLY A 259 20.02 -14.66 11.54
N PHE A 260 19.08 -14.75 10.58
CA PHE A 260 18.30 -15.97 10.32
C PHE A 260 18.65 -16.54 8.94
N ASP A 261 18.86 -17.85 8.87
CA ASP A 261 19.03 -18.54 7.58
C ASP A 261 17.80 -19.40 7.26
N PRO A 262 16.94 -18.97 6.35
CA PRO A 262 15.70 -19.67 6.02
C PRO A 262 15.92 -21.04 5.35
N VAL A 263 17.13 -21.34 4.89
CA VAL A 263 17.48 -22.65 4.33
C VAL A 263 17.65 -23.72 5.41
N THR A 264 18.08 -23.31 6.61
CA THR A 264 18.48 -24.23 7.68
C THR A 264 17.57 -24.19 8.90
N GLN A 265 16.75 -23.13 9.05
CA GLN A 265 15.89 -22.97 10.22
C GLN A 265 14.57 -22.28 9.89
N PRO A 266 13.47 -22.59 10.62
CA PRO A 266 12.24 -21.84 10.55
C PRO A 266 12.43 -20.38 10.98
N LEU A 267 11.71 -19.46 10.33
CA LEU A 267 11.78 -18.02 10.57
C LEU A 267 10.70 -17.60 11.58
N PRO A 268 11.03 -16.89 12.66
CA PRO A 268 10.02 -16.35 13.56
C PRO A 268 9.18 -15.28 12.83
N VAL A 269 7.86 -15.35 12.99
CA VAL A 269 6.92 -14.44 12.30
C VAL A 269 5.98 -13.74 13.25
N GLU A 270 5.62 -12.52 12.88
CA GLU A 270 4.57 -11.72 13.52
C GLU A 270 3.77 -10.94 12.47
N PRO A 271 2.50 -10.59 12.73
CA PRO A 271 1.76 -9.67 11.88
C PRO A 271 2.38 -8.26 11.91
N ALA A 272 2.34 -7.58 10.75
CA ALA A 272 2.79 -6.20 10.62
C ALA A 272 1.90 -5.41 9.66
N ALA A 273 1.74 -4.11 9.89
CA ALA A 273 0.99 -3.21 9.01
C ALA A 273 1.59 -3.26 7.59
N HIS A 274 0.73 -3.49 6.60
CA HIS A 274 1.19 -3.83 5.25
C HIS A 274 0.54 -3.01 4.15
N TYR A 275 -0.78 -2.86 4.17
CA TYR A 275 -1.52 -2.13 3.15
C TYR A 275 -2.70 -1.38 3.77
N PHE A 276 -2.72 -0.06 3.58
CA PHE A 276 -3.82 0.79 4.02
C PHE A 276 -4.90 0.82 2.95
N ILE A 277 -6.06 0.22 3.23
CA ILE A 277 -7.19 0.15 2.29
C ILE A 277 -7.91 1.50 2.24
N GLY A 278 -7.95 2.19 3.37
CA GLY A 278 -8.45 3.54 3.46
C GLY A 278 -7.63 4.54 2.66
N GLY A 279 -8.24 5.67 2.33
CA GLY A 279 -7.54 6.69 1.54
C GLY A 279 -8.42 7.90 1.23
N VAL A 280 -7.93 8.74 0.34
CA VAL A 280 -8.73 9.80 -0.27
C VAL A 280 -9.79 9.15 -1.15
N SER A 281 -11.07 9.45 -0.91
CA SER A 281 -12.16 8.96 -1.76
C SER A 281 -11.96 9.44 -3.19
N ALA A 282 -11.83 8.50 -4.13
CA ALA A 282 -11.57 8.79 -5.53
C ALA A 282 -12.41 7.91 -6.46
N ASP A 283 -12.82 8.47 -7.61
CA ASP A 283 -13.49 7.72 -8.65
C ASP A 283 -12.49 6.89 -9.51
N ALA A 284 -13.00 6.14 -10.48
CA ALA A 284 -12.21 5.32 -11.39
C ALA A 284 -11.19 6.12 -12.24
N HIS A 285 -11.30 7.44 -12.28
CA HIS A 285 -10.37 8.37 -12.94
C HIS A 285 -9.47 9.11 -11.95
N GLY A 286 -9.51 8.74 -10.67
CA GLY A 286 -8.73 9.35 -9.60
C GLY A 286 -9.21 10.74 -9.17
N ARG A 287 -10.40 11.19 -9.58
CA ARG A 287 -10.97 12.48 -9.16
C ARG A 287 -11.40 12.38 -7.71
N THR A 288 -11.07 13.41 -6.92
CA THR A 288 -11.48 13.52 -5.52
C THR A 288 -12.67 14.48 -5.38
N SER A 289 -13.18 14.64 -4.15
CA SER A 289 -14.21 15.63 -3.83
C SER A 289 -13.73 17.09 -3.97
N VAL A 290 -12.41 17.33 -4.05
CA VAL A 290 -11.83 18.66 -4.26
C VAL A 290 -11.48 18.82 -5.73
N PRO A 291 -12.15 19.72 -6.48
CA PRO A 291 -11.83 19.98 -7.88
C PRO A 291 -10.33 20.28 -8.07
N GLY A 292 -9.72 19.73 -9.12
CA GLY A 292 -8.29 19.89 -9.40
C GLY A 292 -7.36 19.01 -8.58
N LEU A 293 -7.88 18.28 -7.58
CA LEU A 293 -7.12 17.28 -6.81
C LEU A 293 -7.49 15.88 -7.29
N TYR A 294 -6.46 15.07 -7.55
CA TYR A 294 -6.55 13.67 -7.93
C TYR A 294 -5.78 12.81 -6.93
N ALA A 295 -6.19 11.56 -6.79
CA ALA A 295 -5.46 10.56 -5.99
C ALA A 295 -5.43 9.22 -6.72
N ALA A 296 -4.32 8.48 -6.64
CA ALA A 296 -4.17 7.15 -7.21
C ALA A 296 -3.17 6.29 -6.44
N GLY A 297 -3.33 4.97 -6.53
CA GLY A 297 -2.57 4.00 -5.76
C GLY A 297 -2.98 4.00 -4.29
N GLU A 298 -2.14 3.50 -3.40
CA GLU A 298 -2.48 3.24 -2.00
C GLU A 298 -2.93 4.48 -1.18
N CYS A 299 -2.73 5.71 -1.67
CA CYS A 299 -3.30 6.90 -1.01
C CYS A 299 -4.75 7.18 -1.40
N ALA A 300 -5.31 6.44 -2.37
CA ALA A 300 -6.70 6.55 -2.80
C ALA A 300 -7.52 5.38 -2.27
N SER A 301 -8.78 5.62 -1.93
CA SER A 301 -9.78 4.59 -1.69
C SER A 301 -10.86 4.66 -2.76
N THR A 302 -10.78 3.71 -3.71
CA THR A 302 -11.70 3.61 -4.85
C THR A 302 -12.90 2.71 -4.56
N GLY A 303 -12.81 1.88 -3.51
CA GLY A 303 -13.77 0.83 -3.22
C GLY A 303 -13.39 -0.55 -3.79
N MET A 304 -12.31 -0.65 -4.56
CA MET A 304 -11.89 -1.94 -5.13
C MET A 304 -11.65 -3.03 -4.09
N HIS A 305 -11.10 -2.68 -2.94
CA HIS A 305 -10.60 -3.64 -1.98
C HIS A 305 -11.60 -4.01 -0.88
N GLY A 306 -12.72 -3.32 -0.78
CA GLY A 306 -13.68 -3.52 0.29
C GLY A 306 -13.01 -3.51 1.67
N ALA A 307 -13.34 -4.48 2.51
CA ALA A 307 -12.77 -4.60 3.86
C ALA A 307 -11.49 -5.44 3.93
N ASN A 308 -11.01 -6.02 2.81
CA ASN A 308 -9.80 -6.84 2.80
C ASN A 308 -9.24 -6.98 1.38
N ARG A 309 -8.03 -6.50 1.17
CA ARG A 309 -7.36 -6.49 -0.13
C ARG A 309 -6.83 -7.87 -0.50
N MET A 310 -7.18 -8.36 -1.70
CA MET A 310 -6.58 -9.57 -2.27
C MET A 310 -5.15 -9.30 -2.75
N ALA A 311 -4.26 -10.26 -2.55
CA ALA A 311 -2.87 -10.16 -2.98
C ALA A 311 -2.77 -9.94 -4.50
N GLY A 312 -1.79 -9.14 -4.93
CA GLY A 312 -1.58 -8.76 -6.34
C GLY A 312 -2.45 -7.61 -6.85
N ASN A 313 -3.64 -7.37 -6.27
CA ASN A 313 -4.57 -6.34 -6.73
C ASN A 313 -4.06 -4.90 -6.53
N SER A 314 -3.26 -4.62 -5.51
CA SER A 314 -2.75 -3.26 -5.28
C SER A 314 -1.80 -2.78 -6.37
N LEU A 315 -0.95 -3.67 -6.90
CA LEU A 315 -0.10 -3.31 -8.04
C LEU A 315 -0.93 -3.11 -9.31
N LEU A 316 -1.94 -3.97 -9.54
CA LEU A 316 -2.86 -3.81 -10.67
C LEU A 316 -3.60 -2.48 -10.60
N GLU A 317 -4.25 -2.19 -9.48
CA GLU A 317 -4.97 -0.92 -9.29
C GLU A 317 -4.06 0.29 -9.50
N THR A 318 -2.85 0.26 -8.92
CA THR A 318 -1.87 1.36 -9.07
C THR A 318 -1.53 1.63 -10.54
N VAL A 319 -1.31 0.57 -11.34
CA VAL A 319 -0.98 0.69 -12.77
C VAL A 319 -2.18 1.21 -13.56
N VAL A 320 -3.37 0.63 -13.35
CA VAL A 320 -4.60 1.00 -14.05
C VAL A 320 -5.00 2.43 -13.70
N ALA A 321 -5.08 2.78 -12.41
CA ALA A 321 -5.45 4.12 -11.95
C ALA A 321 -4.43 5.17 -12.42
N GLY A 322 -3.12 4.90 -12.30
CA GLY A 322 -2.10 5.84 -12.79
C GLY A 322 -2.22 6.16 -14.27
N ARG A 323 -2.49 5.15 -15.11
CA ARG A 323 -2.73 5.34 -16.56
C ARG A 323 -4.00 6.17 -16.82
N ARG A 324 -5.07 5.90 -16.07
CA ARG A 324 -6.36 6.62 -16.22
C ARG A 324 -6.28 8.07 -15.80
N VAL A 325 -5.68 8.32 -14.62
CA VAL A 325 -5.46 9.69 -14.15
C VAL A 325 -4.60 10.46 -15.15
N GLY A 326 -3.52 9.86 -15.63
CA GLY A 326 -2.68 10.49 -16.66
C GLY A 326 -3.46 10.89 -17.91
N ARG A 327 -4.37 10.06 -18.41
CA ARG A 327 -5.25 10.36 -19.54
C ARG A 327 -6.28 11.45 -19.19
N ALA A 328 -6.91 11.38 -18.02
CA ALA A 328 -7.88 12.36 -17.56
C ALA A 328 -7.25 13.75 -17.42
N VAL A 329 -6.05 13.83 -16.83
CA VAL A 329 -5.30 15.08 -16.70
C VAL A 329 -4.89 15.63 -18.06
N ALA A 330 -4.40 14.80 -18.98
CA ALA A 330 -4.05 15.23 -20.34
C ALA A 330 -5.25 15.84 -21.09
N ALA A 331 -6.43 15.23 -20.93
CA ALA A 331 -7.66 15.74 -21.54
C ALA A 331 -8.12 17.09 -20.96
N THR A 332 -7.80 17.37 -19.70
CA THR A 332 -8.13 18.66 -19.05
C THR A 332 -7.08 19.73 -19.29
N SER A 333 -5.83 19.36 -19.53
CA SER A 333 -4.70 20.29 -19.72
C SER A 333 -4.82 21.12 -21.01
N GLY A 334 -5.64 20.70 -22.00
CA GLY A 334 -5.97 21.48 -23.17
C GLY A 334 -6.89 22.68 -22.89
N ARG A 335 -7.36 22.86 -21.65
CA ARG A 335 -8.33 23.90 -21.23
C ARG A 335 -7.83 24.82 -20.11
N ALA A 336 -6.65 24.59 -19.55
CA ALA A 336 -6.12 25.42 -18.47
C ALA A 336 -5.43 26.67 -19.02
N PRO A 337 -5.68 27.88 -18.47
CA PRO A 337 -4.84 29.05 -18.74
C PRO A 337 -3.42 28.75 -18.27
N ALA A 338 -2.44 29.17 -19.07
CA ALA A 338 -1.04 29.06 -18.70
C ALA A 338 -0.79 29.75 -17.34
N PRO A 339 -0.02 29.14 -16.42
CA PRO A 339 0.27 29.77 -15.16
C PRO A 339 1.04 31.06 -15.43
N THR A 340 0.52 32.18 -14.94
CA THR A 340 1.22 33.45 -14.93
C THR A 340 2.37 33.32 -13.94
N PRO A 341 3.62 33.53 -14.33
CA PRO A 341 4.73 33.53 -13.37
C PRO A 341 4.53 34.72 -12.43
N ARG A 342 4.25 34.50 -11.16
CA ARG A 342 4.45 35.50 -10.13
C ARG A 342 5.96 35.60 -9.90
N ALA A 343 6.55 36.61 -10.51
CA ALA A 343 7.89 37.06 -10.23
C ALA A 343 7.87 37.76 -8.87
N GLU A 344 8.40 37.09 -7.83
CA GLU A 344 8.96 37.81 -6.68
C GLU A 344 10.30 37.15 -6.31
N ASN A 345 11.34 37.97 -6.57
CA ASN A 345 12.72 37.91 -6.05
C ASN A 345 13.59 36.70 -6.42
N ALA A 346 14.15 36.77 -7.62
CA ALA A 346 15.45 36.17 -7.90
C ALA A 346 16.58 37.15 -7.54
N ALA A 347 17.31 36.90 -6.48
CA ALA A 347 18.64 37.46 -6.28
C ALA A 347 19.59 36.36 -5.78
N ALA A 348 20.55 36.07 -6.67
CA ALA A 348 21.88 35.52 -6.44
C ALA A 348 22.03 34.14 -5.77
N SER A 349 22.52 33.13 -6.48
CA SER A 349 23.96 32.91 -6.65
C SER A 349 24.26 31.81 -7.66
N GLN A 350 25.15 32.10 -8.56
CA GLN A 350 25.81 31.18 -9.50
C GLN A 350 26.92 30.42 -8.80
N SER A 351 27.19 29.25 -9.36
CA SER A 351 28.40 28.45 -9.34
C SER A 351 28.38 27.14 -8.57
N ALA A 352 28.37 26.07 -9.31
CA ALA A 352 29.34 24.97 -9.20
C ALA A 352 29.12 23.91 -10.32
N GLY A 353 30.24 23.55 -10.93
CA GLY A 353 30.36 22.71 -12.12
C GLY A 353 30.09 21.20 -11.92
N PRO A 354 30.25 20.39 -13.00
CA PRO A 354 29.84 18.96 -13.01
C PRO A 354 30.94 18.08 -12.40
N GLY A 355 30.51 17.15 -11.54
CA GLY A 355 31.44 16.17 -10.99
C GLY A 355 30.76 15.06 -10.20
N ALA A 356 31.05 13.84 -10.65
CA ALA A 356 31.05 12.56 -9.94
C ALA A 356 29.72 11.84 -9.66
N HIS A 357 29.53 10.75 -10.40
CA HIS A 357 28.65 9.64 -10.07
C HIS A 357 29.11 8.99 -8.74
N GLY A 358 28.34 9.18 -7.68
CA GLY A 358 28.49 8.48 -6.41
C GLY A 358 27.24 7.65 -6.16
N THR A 359 27.42 6.35 -5.95
CA THR A 359 26.42 5.46 -5.33
C THR A 359 26.19 5.93 -3.89
N GLY A 360 25.31 6.90 -3.71
CA GLY A 360 25.01 7.51 -2.42
C GLY A 360 23.82 6.82 -1.77
N ALA A 361 24.07 6.21 -0.63
CA ALA A 361 23.06 5.92 0.38
C ALA A 361 22.18 7.16 0.59
N HIS A 362 20.87 6.98 0.66
CA HIS A 362 19.90 8.02 0.92
C HIS A 362 20.21 8.68 2.28
N ALA A 363 20.86 9.82 2.27
CA ALA A 363 20.86 10.72 3.41
C ALA A 363 19.43 11.30 3.49
N ALA A 364 18.62 10.78 4.41
CA ALA A 364 17.40 11.41 4.86
C ALA A 364 17.78 12.79 5.44
N GLY A 365 17.12 13.85 4.96
CA GLY A 365 17.12 15.14 5.66
C GLY A 365 16.51 14.99 7.05
N PRO A 366 16.57 16.01 7.95
CA PRO A 366 16.17 15.85 9.35
C PRO A 366 14.77 15.26 9.44
N ASP A 367 14.72 14.04 9.98
CA ASP A 367 13.55 13.19 10.08
C ASP A 367 12.46 13.83 10.92
N ALA A 368 11.37 14.18 10.27
CA ALA A 368 10.07 14.09 10.93
C ALA A 368 9.57 12.65 10.76
N GLY A 369 10.26 11.68 11.34
CA GLY A 369 9.73 10.32 11.54
C GLY A 369 8.41 10.39 12.31
N VAL A 370 7.56 9.40 12.13
CA VAL A 370 6.35 9.26 12.95
C VAL A 370 6.77 9.20 14.42
N ASP A 371 6.13 10.02 15.29
CA ASP A 371 6.39 9.98 16.74
C ASP A 371 6.21 8.53 17.23
N ALA A 372 7.22 8.00 17.90
CA ALA A 372 7.20 6.62 18.40
C ALA A 372 6.02 6.35 19.36
N ARG A 373 5.59 7.39 20.12
CA ARG A 373 4.41 7.29 20.98
C ARG A 373 3.12 7.16 20.19
N LEU A 374 3.01 7.87 19.06
CA LEU A 374 1.88 7.77 18.16
C LEU A 374 1.84 6.36 17.55
N ALA A 375 2.99 5.84 17.08
CA ALA A 375 3.09 4.51 16.51
C ALA A 375 2.74 3.40 17.53
N ASP A 376 3.13 3.54 18.79
CA ASP A 376 2.78 2.63 19.87
C ASP A 376 1.26 2.67 20.18
N LEU A 377 0.67 3.86 20.24
CA LEU A 377 -0.77 4.02 20.44
C LEU A 377 -1.57 3.36 19.31
N MET A 378 -1.16 3.57 18.05
CA MET A 378 -1.80 2.95 16.88
C MET A 378 -1.66 1.44 16.89
N TRP A 379 -0.49 0.91 17.26
CA TRP A 379 -0.28 -0.54 17.34
C TRP A 379 -1.18 -1.17 18.40
N ARG A 380 -1.23 -0.60 19.60
CA ARG A 380 -2.00 -1.14 20.73
C ARG A 380 -3.51 -0.99 20.57
N GLY A 381 -3.99 0.14 20.07
CA GLY A 381 -5.41 0.41 19.99
C GLY A 381 -6.04 0.09 18.64
N ALA A 382 -5.35 0.38 17.52
CA ALA A 382 -5.83 0.17 16.15
C ALA A 382 -5.01 -0.90 15.41
N GLY A 383 -4.45 -1.86 16.13
CA GLY A 383 -3.69 -2.98 15.63
C GLY A 383 -4.54 -4.06 14.94
N PRO A 384 -3.98 -5.28 14.75
CA PRO A 384 -4.67 -6.36 14.04
C PRO A 384 -5.96 -6.85 14.71
N ILE A 385 -6.00 -6.85 16.05
CA ILE A 385 -7.20 -7.16 16.85
C ILE A 385 -7.48 -5.96 17.72
N ARG A 386 -8.73 -5.52 17.74
CA ARG A 386 -9.19 -4.28 18.39
C ARG A 386 -10.34 -4.57 19.32
N ASP A 387 -10.51 -3.73 20.32
CA ASP A 387 -11.72 -3.64 21.14
C ASP A 387 -12.00 -2.18 21.49
N GLU A 388 -13.18 -1.91 22.04
CA GLU A 388 -13.56 -0.54 22.40
C GLU A 388 -12.59 0.08 23.42
N ALA A 389 -12.14 -0.68 24.39
CA ALA A 389 -11.26 -0.19 25.44
C ALA A 389 -9.90 0.25 24.88
N GLY A 390 -9.28 -0.57 24.02
CA GLY A 390 -8.02 -0.24 23.35
C GLY A 390 -8.14 0.94 22.38
N LEU A 391 -9.22 1.00 21.60
CA LEU A 391 -9.50 2.11 20.69
C LEU A 391 -9.71 3.42 21.46
N ARG A 392 -10.46 3.42 22.56
CA ARG A 392 -10.64 4.61 23.41
C ARG A 392 -9.35 5.04 24.11
N ALA A 393 -8.54 4.07 24.56
CA ALA A 393 -7.23 4.37 25.13
C ALA A 393 -6.31 5.04 24.08
N ALA A 394 -6.32 4.55 22.83
CA ALA A 394 -5.59 5.20 21.73
C ALA A 394 -6.15 6.60 21.44
N GLN A 395 -7.48 6.78 21.38
CA GLN A 395 -8.11 8.08 21.17
C GLN A 395 -7.66 9.11 22.23
N ASN A 396 -7.71 8.73 23.50
CA ASN A 396 -7.29 9.58 24.62
C ASN A 396 -5.78 9.86 24.58
N GLY A 397 -4.97 8.84 24.28
CA GLY A 397 -3.53 8.99 24.14
C GLY A 397 -3.14 9.92 22.99
N LEU A 398 -3.80 9.80 21.83
CA LEU A 398 -3.60 10.71 20.70
C LEU A 398 -3.99 12.15 21.05
N ALA A 399 -5.10 12.35 21.75
CA ALA A 399 -5.54 13.69 22.19
C ALA A 399 -4.54 14.38 23.14
N ALA A 400 -3.71 13.61 23.84
CA ALA A 400 -2.66 14.13 24.72
C ALA A 400 -1.34 14.44 24.00
N LEU A 401 -1.18 14.06 22.71
CA LEU A 401 -0.01 14.39 21.93
C LEU A 401 -0.11 15.81 21.35
N PRO A 402 1.03 16.46 21.04
CA PRO A 402 1.03 17.74 20.35
C PRO A 402 0.28 17.69 19.01
N ASP A 403 -0.28 18.82 18.61
CA ASP A 403 -0.98 18.97 17.34
C ASP A 403 -0.05 18.64 16.17
N SER A 404 -0.50 17.74 15.33
CA SER A 404 0.21 17.40 14.09
C SER A 404 -0.75 16.77 13.09
N PRO A 405 -0.48 16.91 11.78
CA PRO A 405 -1.31 16.27 10.74
C PRO A 405 -1.39 14.74 10.89
N HIS A 406 -0.32 14.09 11.34
CA HIS A 406 -0.31 12.66 11.58
C HIS A 406 -1.16 12.24 12.78
N ARG A 407 -1.14 13.03 13.88
CA ARG A 407 -2.02 12.81 15.03
C ARG A 407 -3.49 12.90 14.63
N ASP A 408 -3.85 13.92 13.85
CA ASP A 408 -5.23 14.14 13.41
C ASP A 408 -5.70 13.02 12.48
N LEU A 409 -4.82 12.55 11.61
CA LEU A 409 -5.08 11.40 10.73
C LEU A 409 -5.29 10.12 11.56
N CYS A 410 -4.42 9.84 12.54
CA CYS A 410 -4.57 8.69 13.44
C CYS A 410 -5.85 8.78 14.26
N ALA A 411 -6.22 9.97 14.73
CA ALA A 411 -7.49 10.18 15.42
C ALA A 411 -8.70 9.89 14.53
N SER A 412 -8.63 10.19 13.22
CA SER A 412 -9.66 9.83 12.24
C SER A 412 -9.74 8.32 12.03
N ILE A 413 -8.59 7.62 11.94
CA ILE A 413 -8.53 6.16 11.83
C ILE A 413 -9.17 5.50 13.05
N VAL A 414 -8.81 5.93 14.26
CA VAL A 414 -9.36 5.39 15.51
C VAL A 414 -10.85 5.68 15.62
N ARG A 415 -11.31 6.87 15.23
CA ARG A 415 -12.73 7.25 15.22
C ARG A 415 -13.54 6.39 14.25
N ALA A 416 -13.04 6.14 13.02
CA ALA A 416 -13.66 5.23 12.06
C ALA A 416 -13.75 3.78 12.61
N ALA A 417 -12.68 3.30 13.26
CA ALA A 417 -12.63 1.98 13.88
C ALA A 417 -13.59 1.83 15.08
N LEU A 418 -13.81 2.91 15.85
CA LEU A 418 -14.82 2.94 16.93
C LEU A 418 -16.24 2.93 16.36
N ALA A 419 -16.49 3.68 15.28
CA ALA A 419 -17.80 3.81 14.65
C ALA A 419 -18.28 2.49 14.03
N ARG A 420 -17.37 1.64 13.53
CA ARG A 420 -17.70 0.33 12.97
C ARG A 420 -17.68 -0.73 14.06
N ALA A 421 -18.82 -0.99 14.68
CA ALA A 421 -18.99 -1.96 15.76
C ALA A 421 -19.28 -3.38 15.24
N GLU A 422 -18.42 -3.91 14.37
CA GLU A 422 -18.50 -5.26 13.79
C GLU A 422 -17.10 -5.82 13.52
N THR A 423 -16.99 -7.10 13.20
CA THR A 423 -15.83 -7.72 12.58
C THR A 423 -16.11 -7.93 11.10
N ARG A 424 -15.30 -7.30 10.22
CA ARG A 424 -15.39 -7.46 8.76
C ARG A 424 -14.02 -7.34 8.13
N GLY A 425 -13.62 -8.37 7.35
CA GLY A 425 -12.33 -8.38 6.68
C GLY A 425 -11.16 -8.18 7.63
N VAL A 426 -10.37 -7.14 7.43
CA VAL A 426 -9.20 -6.82 8.27
C VAL A 426 -9.55 -6.02 9.52
N HIS A 427 -10.78 -5.54 9.66
CA HIS A 427 -11.27 -4.88 10.87
C HIS A 427 -11.81 -5.94 11.82
N ILE A 428 -10.99 -6.40 12.77
CA ILE A 428 -11.33 -7.44 13.72
C ILE A 428 -11.59 -6.79 15.08
N ARG A 429 -12.86 -6.84 15.54
CA ARG A 429 -13.32 -6.36 16.83
C ARG A 429 -13.56 -7.55 17.75
N ALA A 430 -12.72 -7.72 18.77
CA ALA A 430 -12.88 -8.81 19.76
C ALA A 430 -14.20 -8.71 20.55
N ASP A 431 -14.65 -7.49 20.79
CA ASP A 431 -15.93 -7.17 21.45
C ASP A 431 -17.15 -7.24 20.51
N HIS A 432 -16.94 -7.22 19.18
CA HIS A 432 -17.96 -7.38 18.14
C HIS A 432 -17.52 -8.43 17.10
N PRO A 433 -17.49 -9.72 17.45
CA PRO A 433 -16.81 -10.77 16.63
C PRO A 433 -17.55 -11.17 15.36
N ARG A 434 -18.74 -10.62 15.11
CA ARG A 434 -19.56 -10.94 13.93
C ARG A 434 -19.69 -9.72 13.01
N SER A 435 -19.92 -9.99 11.72
CA SER A 435 -20.34 -8.95 10.78
C SER A 435 -21.80 -8.57 11.02
N ASP A 436 -22.13 -7.30 10.76
CA ASP A 436 -23.48 -6.76 10.88
C ASP A 436 -23.91 -6.12 9.56
N SER A 437 -25.12 -6.42 9.10
CA SER A 437 -25.68 -5.86 7.87
C SER A 437 -25.84 -4.34 7.90
N ALA A 438 -25.98 -3.74 9.09
CA ALA A 438 -26.00 -2.28 9.24
C ALA A 438 -24.71 -1.60 8.77
N TYR A 439 -23.59 -2.34 8.74
CA TYR A 439 -22.29 -1.85 8.26
C TYR A 439 -21.89 -2.43 6.88
N ALA A 440 -22.82 -3.02 6.13
CA ALA A 440 -22.56 -3.60 4.81
C ALA A 440 -22.36 -2.51 3.72
N SER A 441 -21.56 -1.48 4.03
CA SER A 441 -21.20 -0.37 3.14
C SER A 441 -19.85 0.19 3.50
N ARG A 442 -19.27 0.92 2.57
CA ARG A 442 -18.07 1.73 2.79
C ARG A 442 -18.33 2.82 3.82
N SER A 443 -17.30 3.20 4.56
CA SER A 443 -17.34 4.34 5.47
C SER A 443 -16.76 5.59 4.80
N PHE A 444 -17.33 6.76 5.11
CA PHE A 444 -16.84 8.04 4.62
C PHE A 444 -16.69 9.00 5.80
N ASP A 445 -15.52 9.63 5.93
CA ASP A 445 -15.31 10.72 6.87
C ASP A 445 -15.61 12.06 6.15
N THR A 446 -16.70 12.69 6.56
CA THR A 446 -17.09 14.04 6.14
C THR A 446 -16.89 14.96 7.34
N ARG A 447 -15.85 15.77 7.31
CA ARG A 447 -15.65 16.86 8.28
C ARG A 447 -16.35 18.11 7.87
#